data_506b0fa0328ed589397d7ba200da37b3
#
_entry.id   506b0fa0328ed589397d7ba200da37b3
#
_cell.length_a   1.000
_cell.length_b   1.000
_cell.length_c   1.000
_cell.angle_alpha   90.00
_cell.angle_beta   90.00
_cell.angle_gamma   90.00
#
_symmetry.space_group_name_H-M   'P 1'
#
loop_
_entity.id
_entity.type
_entity.pdbx_description
1 polymer ?
#
loop_
_entity_poly.entity_id
_entity_poly.type
_entity_poly.pdbx_seq_one_letter_code
_entity_poly.pdbx_strand_id
1 'polypeptide(L)'
;MIREQLRRIGFPCDGLAPAYAEFFTEDRLNQLSEIAAHLSDTAFFPHAENVLRFATIDPADLRCIIVGMDPYPSHTVGSNGEIIPEATGRSFEVASVSDWGGKYRQASLRNILKSIYYMERGEVPTMETLREELASGSFPILPPRQWWDSMENQGVLFLNASLTVLPAQPGTHTAYWEDFMTDLMSFIAQKAPQAAWLLWGNIAQARVPANVTNRICSCHPRLPAFVTECPFAALPAIRWLG
;
A
#
# COMPACT_ATOMS: atom_id res chain seq x y z
N MET A 1 4.13 4.96 -25.97
CA MET A 1 4.49 3.56 -26.28
C MET A 1 4.21 2.64 -25.07
N ILE A 2 4.90 2.75 -23.94
CA ILE A 2 4.72 1.85 -22.76
C ILE A 2 3.28 1.89 -22.20
N ARG A 3 2.69 3.06 -21.95
CA ARG A 3 1.29 3.19 -21.48
C ARG A 3 0.28 2.44 -22.34
N GLU A 4 0.47 2.47 -23.65
CA GLU A 4 -0.39 1.74 -24.59
C GLU A 4 -0.20 0.23 -24.52
N GLN A 5 1.05 -0.23 -24.31
CA GLN A 5 1.35 -1.65 -24.09
C GLN A 5 0.72 -2.13 -22.77
N LEU A 6 0.86 -1.39 -21.67
CA LEU A 6 0.24 -1.71 -20.38
C LEU A 6 -1.30 -1.79 -20.49
N ARG A 7 -1.92 -0.87 -21.25
CA ARG A 7 -3.37 -0.92 -21.49
C ARG A 7 -3.78 -2.16 -22.29
N ARG A 8 -3.00 -2.57 -23.31
CA ARG A 8 -3.27 -3.79 -24.09
C ARG A 8 -3.08 -5.06 -23.27
N ILE A 9 -2.14 -5.07 -22.33
CA ILE A 9 -1.91 -6.18 -21.40
C ILE A 9 -3.09 -6.32 -20.41
N GLY A 10 -3.83 -5.23 -20.15
CA GLY A 10 -4.95 -5.22 -19.20
C GLY A 10 -4.66 -4.52 -17.87
N PHE A 11 -3.48 -3.91 -17.71
CA PHE A 11 -3.10 -3.13 -16.54
C PHE A 11 -2.78 -1.68 -16.91
N PRO A 12 -3.81 -0.85 -17.21
CA PRO A 12 -3.59 0.53 -17.58
C PRO A 12 -2.93 1.33 -16.46
N CYS A 13 -2.00 2.22 -16.82
CA CYS A 13 -1.34 3.15 -15.89
C CYS A 13 -1.19 4.51 -16.58
N ASP A 14 -2.24 5.32 -16.55
CA ASP A 14 -2.26 6.61 -17.25
C ASP A 14 -1.32 7.64 -16.61
N GLY A 15 -1.14 7.56 -15.29
CA GLY A 15 -0.21 8.40 -14.51
C GLY A 15 1.24 7.90 -14.48
N LEU A 16 1.64 6.95 -15.32
CA LEU A 16 2.99 6.37 -15.32
C LEU A 16 4.09 7.42 -15.27
N ALA A 17 4.89 7.42 -14.19
CA ALA A 17 6.05 8.28 -14.05
C ALA A 17 7.16 7.89 -15.05
N PRO A 18 7.84 8.87 -15.68
CA PRO A 18 8.82 8.60 -16.74
C PRO A 18 9.95 7.67 -16.35
N ALA A 19 10.39 7.70 -15.09
CA ALA A 19 11.48 6.86 -14.59
C ALA A 19 11.18 5.36 -14.71
N TYR A 20 9.91 4.93 -14.66
CA TYR A 20 9.54 3.53 -14.84
C TYR A 20 9.67 3.03 -16.29
N ALA A 21 9.95 3.91 -17.27
CA ALA A 21 10.25 3.45 -18.62
C ALA A 21 11.48 2.52 -18.68
N GLU A 22 12.43 2.70 -17.76
CA GLU A 22 13.59 1.82 -17.63
C GLU A 22 13.25 0.46 -17.01
N PHE A 23 12.21 0.40 -16.19
CA PHE A 23 11.76 -0.84 -15.57
C PHE A 23 10.90 -1.69 -16.52
N PHE A 24 9.98 -1.07 -17.26
CA PHE A 24 9.07 -1.76 -18.20
C PHE A 24 9.77 -2.09 -19.52
N THR A 25 10.83 -2.91 -19.45
CA THR A 25 11.50 -3.52 -20.59
C THR A 25 10.56 -4.51 -21.30
N GLU A 26 10.96 -5.02 -22.48
CA GLU A 26 10.22 -6.04 -23.19
C GLU A 26 9.99 -7.31 -22.33
N ASP A 27 11.02 -7.75 -21.61
CA ASP A 27 10.92 -8.91 -20.71
C ASP A 27 9.89 -8.68 -19.59
N ARG A 28 9.85 -7.46 -18.99
CA ARG A 28 8.88 -7.12 -17.96
C ARG A 28 7.46 -7.02 -18.50
N LEU A 29 7.30 -6.51 -19.70
CA LEU A 29 6.00 -6.46 -20.38
C LEU A 29 5.50 -7.87 -20.75
N ASN A 30 6.39 -8.77 -21.15
CA ASN A 30 6.05 -10.18 -21.38
C ASN A 30 5.63 -10.87 -20.08
N GLN A 31 6.37 -10.67 -18.99
CA GLN A 31 6.03 -11.18 -17.66
C GLN A 31 4.64 -10.67 -17.20
N LEU A 32 4.35 -9.37 -17.38
CA LEU A 32 3.01 -8.83 -17.10
C LEU A 32 1.92 -9.46 -17.98
N SER A 33 2.22 -9.75 -19.25
CA SER A 33 1.28 -10.42 -20.15
C SER A 33 0.97 -11.85 -19.70
N GLU A 34 1.96 -12.58 -19.20
CA GLU A 34 1.77 -13.91 -18.62
C GLU A 34 0.91 -13.85 -17.35
N ILE A 35 1.19 -12.88 -16.46
CA ILE A 35 0.37 -12.66 -15.27
C ILE A 35 -1.08 -12.33 -15.68
N ALA A 36 -1.29 -11.43 -16.63
CA ALA A 36 -2.62 -11.07 -17.11
C ALA A 36 -3.36 -12.27 -17.73
N ALA A 37 -2.66 -13.16 -18.44
CA ALA A 37 -3.23 -14.38 -18.98
C ALA A 37 -3.72 -15.33 -17.86
N HIS A 38 -2.98 -15.45 -16.75
CA HIS A 38 -3.43 -16.23 -15.59
C HIS A 38 -4.66 -15.65 -14.89
N LEU A 39 -4.90 -14.33 -15.04
CA LEU A 39 -6.02 -13.63 -14.41
C LEU A 39 -7.23 -13.48 -15.34
N SER A 40 -7.13 -13.80 -16.64
CA SER A 40 -8.12 -13.48 -17.68
C SER A 40 -9.52 -14.04 -17.40
N ASP A 41 -9.60 -15.22 -16.81
CA ASP A 41 -10.84 -15.96 -16.58
C ASP A 41 -11.40 -15.80 -15.15
N THR A 42 -10.78 -14.95 -14.34
CA THR A 42 -11.13 -14.78 -12.94
C THR A 42 -11.32 -13.32 -12.56
N ALA A 43 -12.26 -13.03 -11.65
CA ALA A 43 -12.32 -11.72 -11.03
C ALA A 43 -11.11 -11.53 -10.10
N PHE A 44 -10.54 -10.34 -10.07
CA PHE A 44 -9.46 -9.99 -9.15
C PHE A 44 -9.63 -8.57 -8.59
N PHE A 45 -8.99 -8.31 -7.47
CA PHE A 45 -8.91 -7.00 -6.84
C PHE A 45 -7.44 -6.57 -6.74
N PRO A 46 -7.16 -5.24 -6.81
CA PRO A 46 -8.06 -4.11 -7.08
C PRO A 46 -8.56 -4.08 -8.54
N HIS A 47 -9.32 -3.04 -8.91
CA HIS A 47 -9.61 -2.77 -10.33
C HIS A 47 -8.31 -2.62 -11.13
N ALA A 48 -8.36 -2.99 -12.42
CA ALA A 48 -7.18 -3.09 -13.30
C ALA A 48 -6.34 -1.80 -13.36
N GLU A 49 -6.99 -0.63 -13.35
CA GLU A 49 -6.36 0.69 -13.35
C GLU A 49 -5.57 1.00 -12.07
N ASN A 50 -5.80 0.26 -11.00
CA ASN A 50 -5.13 0.43 -9.71
C ASN A 50 -4.01 -0.60 -9.47
N VAL A 51 -3.86 -1.61 -10.33
CA VAL A 51 -2.84 -2.66 -10.16
C VAL A 51 -1.43 -2.08 -10.20
N LEU A 52 -1.15 -1.19 -11.15
CA LEU A 52 0.15 -0.55 -11.30
C LEU A 52 0.22 0.85 -10.68
N ARG A 53 -0.62 1.14 -9.66
CA ARG A 53 -0.65 2.44 -8.99
C ARG A 53 0.72 2.90 -8.48
N PHE A 54 1.55 1.99 -8.00
CA PHE A 54 2.90 2.30 -7.54
C PHE A 54 3.71 3.08 -8.58
N ALA A 55 3.48 2.83 -9.85
CA ALA A 55 4.24 3.43 -10.95
C ALA A 55 3.82 4.88 -11.28
N THR A 56 2.88 5.45 -10.52
CA THR A 56 2.49 6.86 -10.65
C THR A 56 3.38 7.81 -9.84
N ILE A 57 4.18 7.29 -8.90
CA ILE A 57 5.10 8.08 -8.08
C ILE A 57 6.51 7.87 -8.62
N ASP A 58 7.22 8.96 -8.94
CA ASP A 58 8.61 8.84 -9.40
C ASP A 58 9.49 8.24 -8.28
N PRO A 59 10.25 7.18 -8.54
CA PRO A 59 11.15 6.61 -7.53
C PRO A 59 12.11 7.62 -6.91
N ALA A 60 12.53 8.65 -7.64
CA ALA A 60 13.41 9.70 -7.13
C ALA A 60 12.77 10.54 -6.01
N ASP A 61 11.43 10.60 -5.97
CA ASP A 61 10.68 11.35 -4.95
C ASP A 61 10.40 10.49 -3.70
N LEU A 62 10.71 9.19 -3.73
CA LEU A 62 10.42 8.29 -2.63
C LEU A 62 11.31 8.54 -1.42
N ARG A 63 10.69 8.65 -0.27
CA ARG A 63 11.31 8.81 1.05
C ARG A 63 11.04 7.60 1.96
N CYS A 64 9.91 6.94 1.75
CA CYS A 64 9.49 5.79 2.53
C CYS A 64 8.70 4.80 1.66
N ILE A 65 8.97 3.51 1.80
CA ILE A 65 8.18 2.43 1.22
C ILE A 65 7.61 1.57 2.33
N ILE A 66 6.28 1.43 2.38
CA ILE A 66 5.56 0.58 3.33
C ILE A 66 5.07 -0.66 2.60
N VAL A 67 5.56 -1.84 3.00
CA VAL A 67 5.25 -3.09 2.30
C VAL A 67 4.12 -3.85 2.99
N GLY A 68 3.01 -4.05 2.26
CA GLY A 68 1.94 -4.98 2.60
C GLY A 68 2.12 -6.34 1.94
N MET A 69 1.28 -7.31 2.30
CA MET A 69 1.31 -8.66 1.71
C MET A 69 0.61 -8.69 0.35
N ASP A 70 -0.70 -8.45 0.34
CA ASP A 70 -1.58 -8.49 -0.81
C ASP A 70 -2.74 -7.47 -0.64
N PRO A 71 -3.46 -7.14 -1.72
CA PRO A 71 -4.64 -6.29 -1.64
C PRO A 71 -5.73 -6.92 -0.75
N TYR A 72 -6.61 -6.09 -0.18
CA TYR A 72 -7.78 -6.60 0.53
C TYR A 72 -8.69 -7.42 -0.39
N PRO A 73 -9.00 -8.69 -0.05
CA PRO A 73 -9.85 -9.55 -0.88
C PRO A 73 -11.34 -9.28 -0.69
N SER A 74 -11.71 -8.39 0.22
CA SER A 74 -13.09 -8.01 0.49
C SER A 74 -13.60 -6.93 -0.48
N HIS A 75 -14.93 -6.86 -0.59
CA HIS A 75 -15.63 -5.85 -1.39
C HIS A 75 -16.93 -5.42 -0.70
N THR A 76 -17.46 -4.31 -1.13
CA THR A 76 -18.83 -3.87 -0.86
C THR A 76 -19.69 -4.01 -2.12
N VAL A 77 -21.00 -3.93 -1.97
CA VAL A 77 -21.92 -3.96 -3.10
C VAL A 77 -22.64 -2.61 -3.16
N GLY A 78 -22.47 -1.92 -4.27
CA GLY A 78 -23.14 -0.65 -4.54
C GLY A 78 -24.66 -0.79 -4.69
N SER A 79 -25.38 0.32 -4.70
CA SER A 79 -26.84 0.36 -4.80
C SER A 79 -27.41 -0.24 -6.09
N ASN A 80 -26.61 -0.28 -7.15
CA ASN A 80 -26.91 -0.87 -8.45
C ASN A 80 -26.46 -2.34 -8.60
N GLY A 81 -25.95 -2.96 -7.51
CA GLY A 81 -25.38 -4.31 -7.52
C GLY A 81 -23.92 -4.38 -7.99
N GLU A 82 -23.26 -3.26 -8.21
CA GLU A 82 -21.86 -3.19 -8.60
C GLU A 82 -20.95 -3.68 -7.45
N ILE A 83 -19.94 -4.48 -7.79
CA ILE A 83 -18.91 -4.92 -6.85
C ILE A 83 -17.86 -3.81 -6.74
N ILE A 84 -17.69 -3.28 -5.53
CA ILE A 84 -16.72 -2.24 -5.21
C ILE A 84 -15.62 -2.86 -4.34
N PRO A 85 -14.40 -3.11 -4.88
CA PRO A 85 -13.28 -3.64 -4.11
C PRO A 85 -12.90 -2.72 -2.96
N GLU A 86 -12.53 -3.31 -1.81
CA GLU A 86 -11.87 -2.56 -0.73
C GLU A 86 -10.42 -2.21 -1.06
N ALA A 87 -9.81 -2.96 -1.95
CA ALA A 87 -8.45 -2.72 -2.43
C ALA A 87 -8.39 -1.52 -3.38
N THR A 88 -7.47 -0.61 -3.14
CA THR A 88 -7.29 0.65 -3.88
C THR A 88 -6.01 0.70 -4.71
N GLY A 89 -5.19 -0.36 -4.67
CA GLY A 89 -3.82 -0.39 -5.19
C GLY A 89 -2.76 0.06 -4.17
N ARG A 90 -3.15 0.69 -3.06
CA ARG A 90 -2.26 0.98 -1.92
C ARG A 90 -2.36 -0.11 -0.86
N SER A 91 -1.23 -0.50 -0.27
CA SER A 91 -1.25 -1.39 0.89
C SER A 91 -1.93 -0.70 2.08
N PHE A 92 -2.66 -1.47 2.88
CA PHE A 92 -3.39 -1.03 4.08
C PHE A 92 -4.55 -0.04 3.85
N GLU A 93 -4.68 0.62 2.71
CA GLU A 93 -5.85 1.46 2.42
C GLU A 93 -7.10 0.61 2.18
N VAL A 94 -8.22 1.06 2.71
CA VAL A 94 -9.54 0.42 2.59
C VAL A 94 -10.53 1.40 1.99
N ALA A 95 -11.05 1.12 0.80
CA ALA A 95 -11.87 2.05 0.02
C ALA A 95 -13.11 2.54 0.77
N SER A 96 -13.76 1.67 1.56
CA SER A 96 -14.99 2.03 2.30
C SER A 96 -14.73 2.84 3.57
N VAL A 97 -13.48 2.98 4.02
CA VAL A 97 -13.16 3.75 5.24
C VAL A 97 -12.97 5.24 4.88
N SER A 98 -14.03 6.01 5.07
CA SER A 98 -14.06 7.46 4.82
C SER A 98 -13.89 8.31 6.09
N ASP A 99 -13.98 7.69 7.27
CA ASP A 99 -13.87 8.33 8.58
C ASP A 99 -13.09 7.44 9.54
N TRP A 100 -12.05 7.98 10.19
CA TRP A 100 -11.24 7.28 11.19
C TRP A 100 -12.02 6.89 12.45
N GLY A 101 -13.02 7.68 12.82
CA GLY A 101 -13.93 7.40 13.94
C GLY A 101 -15.00 6.39 13.65
N GLY A 102 -15.16 6.01 12.36
CA GLY A 102 -16.17 5.07 11.90
C GLY A 102 -16.01 3.64 12.41
N LYS A 103 -16.94 2.79 12.04
CA LYS A 103 -16.88 1.35 12.34
C LYS A 103 -16.30 0.60 11.14
N TYR A 104 -15.11 0.08 11.26
CA TYR A 104 -14.46 -0.77 10.27
C TYR A 104 -13.78 -1.99 10.93
N ARG A 105 -13.64 -3.08 10.15
CA ARG A 105 -13.19 -4.38 10.68
C ARG A 105 -11.67 -4.52 10.74
N GLN A 106 -10.93 -3.74 9.98
CA GLN A 106 -9.50 -3.89 9.75
C GLN A 106 -8.70 -3.48 10.98
N ALA A 107 -8.24 -4.48 11.74
CA ALA A 107 -7.43 -4.27 12.94
C ALA A 107 -6.11 -3.53 12.62
N SER A 108 -5.48 -3.84 11.48
CA SER A 108 -4.26 -3.17 11.04
C SER A 108 -4.45 -1.66 10.91
N LEU A 109 -5.54 -1.23 10.29
CA LEU A 109 -5.84 0.19 10.10
C LEU A 109 -6.06 0.92 11.43
N ARG A 110 -6.79 0.28 12.38
CA ARG A 110 -6.97 0.84 13.73
C ARG A 110 -5.64 0.99 14.47
N ASN A 111 -4.74 0.01 14.36
CA ASN A 111 -3.45 0.08 15.04
C ASN A 111 -2.48 1.05 14.36
N ILE A 112 -2.57 1.25 13.05
CA ILE A 112 -1.86 2.33 12.34
C ILE A 112 -2.29 3.68 12.91
N LEU A 113 -3.58 3.95 12.99
CA LEU A 113 -4.10 5.19 13.57
C LEU A 113 -3.66 5.39 15.02
N LYS A 114 -3.77 4.33 15.86
CA LYS A 114 -3.32 4.37 17.24
C LYS A 114 -1.82 4.60 17.39
N SER A 115 -1.01 4.05 16.49
CA SER A 115 0.44 4.22 16.52
C SER A 115 0.85 5.66 16.14
N ILE A 116 0.14 6.29 15.20
CA ILE A 116 0.32 7.72 14.89
C ILE A 116 -0.09 8.58 16.09
N TYR A 117 -1.22 8.26 16.72
CA TYR A 117 -1.62 8.94 17.95
C TYR A 117 -0.57 8.78 19.08
N TYR A 118 -0.08 7.55 19.26
CA TYR A 118 0.97 7.28 20.26
C TYR A 118 2.26 8.08 19.99
N MET A 119 2.65 8.22 18.74
CA MET A 119 3.79 9.04 18.36
C MET A 119 3.59 10.52 18.77
N GLU A 120 2.37 11.05 18.60
CA GLU A 120 2.05 12.47 18.87
C GLU A 120 1.83 12.76 20.37
N ARG A 121 1.26 11.80 21.13
CA ARG A 121 0.81 12.00 22.50
C ARG A 121 1.59 11.23 23.57
N GLY A 122 2.35 10.20 23.18
CA GLY A 122 3.09 9.34 24.11
C GLY A 122 2.23 8.32 24.88
N GLU A 123 0.94 8.20 24.57
CA GLU A 123 0.01 7.29 25.23
C GLU A 123 -0.81 6.46 24.24
N VAL A 124 -1.18 5.23 24.63
CA VAL A 124 -1.98 4.33 23.78
C VAL A 124 -3.46 4.66 23.94
N PRO A 125 -4.13 5.17 22.89
CA PRO A 125 -5.53 5.57 22.99
C PRO A 125 -6.48 4.38 22.97
N THR A 126 -7.65 4.54 23.59
CA THR A 126 -8.82 3.73 23.25
C THR A 126 -9.43 4.19 21.92
N MET A 127 -10.32 3.39 21.32
CA MET A 127 -11.07 3.87 20.15
C MET A 127 -12.11 4.95 20.50
N GLU A 128 -12.52 5.01 21.75
CA GLU A 128 -13.42 6.04 22.26
C GLU A 128 -12.70 7.38 22.35
N THR A 129 -11.54 7.42 23.02
CA THR A 129 -10.65 8.60 23.07
C THR A 129 -10.34 9.14 21.66
N LEU A 130 -9.98 8.25 20.73
CA LEU A 130 -9.72 8.66 19.34
C LEU A 130 -10.93 9.32 18.68
N ARG A 131 -12.15 8.77 18.87
CA ARG A 131 -13.37 9.35 18.31
C ARG A 131 -13.67 10.74 18.86
N GLU A 132 -13.50 10.90 20.18
CA GLU A 132 -13.70 12.18 20.85
C GLU A 132 -12.71 13.24 20.36
N GLU A 133 -11.43 12.88 20.24
CA GLU A 133 -10.40 13.82 19.78
C GLU A 133 -10.48 14.12 18.29
N LEU A 134 -10.87 13.16 17.47
CA LEU A 134 -11.15 13.39 16.04
C LEU A 134 -12.35 14.35 15.89
N ALA A 135 -13.42 14.12 16.65
CA ALA A 135 -14.63 14.94 16.57
C ALA A 135 -14.41 16.38 17.08
N SER A 136 -13.56 16.56 18.10
CA SER A 136 -13.18 17.87 18.64
C SER A 136 -12.11 18.58 17.81
N GLY A 137 -11.42 17.89 16.91
CA GLY A 137 -10.26 18.39 16.18
C GLY A 137 -8.98 18.44 17.00
N SER A 138 -8.95 17.90 18.23
CA SER A 138 -7.75 17.86 19.08
C SER A 138 -6.67 16.94 18.52
N PHE A 139 -7.07 15.89 17.76
CA PHE A 139 -6.17 15.06 16.98
C PHE A 139 -6.38 15.34 15.49
N PRO A 140 -5.62 16.28 14.89
CA PRO A 140 -5.90 16.86 13.58
C PRO A 140 -5.34 16.02 12.42
N ILE A 141 -5.47 14.70 12.48
CA ILE A 141 -5.12 13.82 11.36
C ILE A 141 -6.10 14.06 10.21
N LEU A 142 -5.59 14.14 8.97
CA LEU A 142 -6.44 14.27 7.80
C LEU A 142 -7.43 13.09 7.67
N PRO A 143 -8.63 13.30 7.12
CA PRO A 143 -9.56 12.22 6.82
C PRO A 143 -8.89 11.11 5.97
N PRO A 144 -9.33 9.84 6.07
CA PRO A 144 -8.62 8.70 5.50
C PRO A 144 -8.11 8.92 4.07
N ARG A 145 -8.99 9.20 3.11
CA ARG A 145 -8.58 9.40 1.72
C ARG A 145 -7.53 10.51 1.54
N GLN A 146 -7.76 11.65 2.20
CA GLN A 146 -6.82 12.78 2.12
C GLN A 146 -5.48 12.44 2.81
N TRP A 147 -5.51 11.62 3.85
CA TRP A 147 -4.31 11.16 4.52
C TRP A 147 -3.44 10.31 3.59
N TRP A 148 -4.04 9.33 2.90
CA TRP A 148 -3.32 8.49 1.93
C TRP A 148 -2.71 9.33 0.80
N ASP A 149 -3.48 10.28 0.26
CA ASP A 149 -3.00 11.18 -0.80
C ASP A 149 -1.87 12.10 -0.28
N SER A 150 -1.99 12.63 0.94
CA SER A 150 -0.94 13.42 1.57
C SER A 150 0.34 12.63 1.82
N MET A 151 0.22 11.35 2.22
CA MET A 151 1.40 10.49 2.37
C MET A 151 2.11 10.26 1.04
N GLU A 152 1.40 9.93 -0.03
CA GLU A 152 1.99 9.81 -1.38
C GLU A 152 2.67 11.11 -1.82
N ASN A 153 2.04 12.26 -1.60
CA ASN A 153 2.62 13.57 -1.91
C ASN A 153 3.89 13.89 -1.10
N GLN A 154 4.09 13.23 0.04
CA GLN A 154 5.31 13.31 0.84
C GLN A 154 6.35 12.24 0.46
N GLY A 155 6.13 11.45 -0.58
CA GLY A 155 7.02 10.39 -1.04
C GLY A 155 6.89 9.08 -0.25
N VAL A 156 5.72 8.80 0.34
CA VAL A 156 5.42 7.50 0.98
C VAL A 156 4.72 6.59 -0.02
N LEU A 157 5.38 5.51 -0.43
CA LEU A 157 4.80 4.49 -1.29
C LEU A 157 4.20 3.35 -0.45
N PHE A 158 2.91 3.10 -0.62
CA PHE A 158 2.19 1.95 -0.04
C PHE A 158 2.14 0.81 -1.06
N LEU A 159 3.09 -0.12 -0.96
CA LEU A 159 3.29 -1.21 -1.93
C LEU A 159 2.83 -2.55 -1.35
N ASN A 160 2.12 -3.36 -2.12
CA ASN A 160 1.87 -4.76 -1.78
C ASN A 160 2.90 -5.67 -2.43
N ALA A 161 3.28 -6.77 -1.77
CA ALA A 161 4.18 -7.79 -2.32
C ALA A 161 3.50 -8.69 -3.38
N SER A 162 2.18 -8.63 -3.50
CA SER A 162 1.38 -9.14 -4.61
C SER A 162 0.41 -8.05 -5.03
N LEU A 163 0.29 -7.75 -6.32
CA LEU A 163 -0.52 -6.61 -6.77
C LEU A 163 -1.98 -6.95 -7.02
N THR A 164 -2.33 -8.23 -7.03
CA THR A 164 -3.71 -8.69 -7.19
C THR A 164 -4.04 -9.83 -6.24
N VAL A 165 -5.34 -10.06 -6.04
CA VAL A 165 -5.87 -11.14 -5.21
C VAL A 165 -7.24 -11.59 -5.72
N LEU A 166 -7.61 -12.87 -5.56
CA LEU A 166 -8.98 -13.33 -5.78
C LEU A 166 -9.93 -12.78 -4.71
N PRO A 167 -11.19 -12.45 -5.06
CA PRO A 167 -12.21 -12.10 -4.08
C PRO A 167 -12.31 -13.15 -2.96
N ALA A 168 -12.32 -12.68 -1.71
CA ALA A 168 -12.42 -13.48 -0.49
C ALA A 168 -11.28 -14.50 -0.23
N GLN A 169 -10.21 -14.51 -1.03
CA GLN A 169 -9.13 -15.51 -0.93
C GLN A 169 -7.75 -14.85 -0.86
N PRO A 170 -7.28 -14.44 0.32
CA PRO A 170 -5.98 -13.78 0.48
C PRO A 170 -4.82 -14.71 0.05
N GLY A 171 -3.78 -14.11 -0.53
CA GLY A 171 -2.54 -14.78 -0.92
C GLY A 171 -2.59 -15.58 -2.23
N THR A 172 -3.74 -15.65 -2.91
CA THR A 172 -3.94 -16.55 -4.08
C THR A 172 -3.06 -16.22 -5.27
N HIS A 173 -2.70 -14.96 -5.50
CA HIS A 173 -1.89 -14.56 -6.64
C HIS A 173 -0.41 -14.32 -6.30
N THR A 174 0.00 -14.60 -5.06
CA THR A 174 1.36 -14.30 -4.59
C THR A 174 2.43 -14.91 -5.50
N ALA A 175 2.25 -16.16 -5.94
CA ALA A 175 3.21 -16.85 -6.80
C ALA A 175 3.34 -16.21 -8.20
N TYR A 176 2.27 -15.64 -8.76
CA TYR A 176 2.30 -14.98 -10.06
C TYR A 176 3.12 -13.69 -10.04
N TRP A 177 3.09 -12.97 -8.90
CA TRP A 177 3.76 -11.69 -8.74
C TRP A 177 5.19 -11.77 -8.18
N GLU A 178 5.65 -12.94 -7.70
CA GLU A 178 6.89 -13.05 -6.91
C GLU A 178 8.12 -12.50 -7.64
N ASP A 179 8.39 -12.94 -8.86
CA ASP A 179 9.55 -12.51 -9.63
C ASP A 179 9.44 -11.04 -10.06
N PHE A 180 8.27 -10.64 -10.56
CA PHE A 180 8.02 -9.26 -10.95
C PHE A 180 8.23 -8.30 -9.78
N MET A 181 7.72 -8.63 -8.59
CA MET A 181 7.84 -7.79 -7.41
C MET A 181 9.26 -7.77 -6.83
N THR A 182 10.00 -8.87 -6.92
CA THR A 182 11.41 -8.92 -6.53
C THR A 182 12.24 -7.94 -7.38
N ASP A 183 12.02 -7.96 -8.68
CA ASP A 183 12.70 -7.05 -9.61
C ASP A 183 12.25 -5.60 -9.45
N LEU A 184 10.95 -5.37 -9.24
CA LEU A 184 10.42 -4.03 -8.97
C LEU A 184 11.01 -3.43 -7.69
N MET A 185 11.01 -4.18 -6.60
CA MET A 185 11.59 -3.70 -5.33
C MET A 185 13.09 -3.43 -5.45
N SER A 186 13.82 -4.27 -6.20
CA SER A 186 15.24 -4.06 -6.50
C SER A 186 15.47 -2.81 -7.33
N PHE A 187 14.64 -2.56 -8.34
CA PHE A 187 14.68 -1.34 -9.15
C PHE A 187 14.41 -0.09 -8.30
N ILE A 188 13.35 -0.11 -7.46
CA ILE A 188 13.05 1.01 -6.55
C ILE A 188 14.21 1.26 -5.60
N ALA A 189 14.82 0.22 -5.02
CA ALA A 189 15.96 0.36 -4.12
C ALA A 189 17.19 1.00 -4.80
N GLN A 190 17.39 0.72 -6.08
CA GLN A 190 18.47 1.35 -6.86
C GLN A 190 18.17 2.82 -7.17
N LYS A 191 16.91 3.16 -7.49
CA LYS A 191 16.52 4.53 -7.86
C LYS A 191 16.33 5.44 -6.63
N ALA A 192 15.95 4.87 -5.48
CA ALA A 192 15.72 5.56 -4.21
C ALA A 192 16.55 4.95 -3.07
N PRO A 193 17.90 4.96 -3.15
CA PRO A 193 18.74 4.28 -2.16
C PRO A 193 18.65 4.88 -0.74
N GLN A 194 18.21 6.14 -0.62
CA GLN A 194 18.01 6.85 0.65
C GLN A 194 16.63 6.56 1.27
N ALA A 195 15.67 6.04 0.51
CA ALA A 195 14.34 5.79 1.02
C ALA A 195 14.34 4.68 2.09
N ALA A 196 13.59 4.89 3.16
CA ALA A 196 13.44 3.90 4.21
C ALA A 196 12.33 2.89 3.85
N TRP A 197 12.55 1.62 4.18
CA TRP A 197 11.57 0.56 3.97
C TRP A 197 10.98 0.13 5.31
N LEU A 198 9.71 0.49 5.54
CA LEU A 198 8.95 0.05 6.72
C LEU A 198 8.36 -1.34 6.44
N LEU A 199 8.93 -2.36 7.10
CA LEU A 199 8.61 -3.77 6.88
C LEU A 199 7.83 -4.31 8.08
N TRP A 200 6.51 -4.29 7.96
CA TRP A 200 5.59 -4.62 9.03
C TRP A 200 5.21 -6.10 9.05
N GLY A 201 5.87 -6.86 9.91
CA GLY A 201 5.69 -8.31 10.09
C GLY A 201 6.60 -9.17 9.22
N ASN A 202 6.68 -10.45 9.58
CA ASN A 202 7.64 -11.39 9.00
C ASN A 202 7.50 -11.58 7.49
N ILE A 203 6.27 -11.51 6.96
CA ILE A 203 6.03 -11.68 5.52
C ILE A 203 6.66 -10.52 4.74
N ALA A 204 6.41 -9.27 5.13
CA ALA A 204 7.01 -8.10 4.49
C ALA A 204 8.55 -8.16 4.58
N GLN A 205 9.09 -8.54 5.74
CA GLN A 205 10.53 -8.67 5.96
C GLN A 205 11.18 -9.75 5.09
N ALA A 206 10.49 -10.86 4.86
CA ALA A 206 10.99 -11.98 4.04
C ALA A 206 10.88 -11.72 2.53
N ARG A 207 9.91 -10.92 2.09
CA ARG A 207 9.63 -10.65 0.68
C ARG A 207 10.50 -9.56 0.06
N VAL A 208 11.08 -8.68 0.88
CA VAL A 208 11.91 -7.58 0.38
C VAL A 208 13.33 -8.09 0.05
N PRO A 209 13.86 -7.84 -1.17
CA PRO A 209 15.15 -8.33 -1.61
C PRO A 209 16.32 -7.88 -0.70
N ALA A 210 17.37 -8.70 -0.62
CA ALA A 210 18.52 -8.47 0.27
C ALA A 210 19.30 -7.18 -0.03
N ASN A 211 19.23 -6.65 -1.26
CA ASN A 211 19.85 -5.40 -1.64
C ASN A 211 19.16 -4.14 -1.08
N VAL A 212 17.97 -4.28 -0.51
CA VAL A 212 17.32 -3.24 0.28
C VAL A 212 18.00 -3.15 1.65
N THR A 213 18.74 -2.12 1.91
CA THR A 213 19.57 -1.98 3.13
C THR A 213 18.97 -1.10 4.20
N ASN A 214 18.20 -0.05 3.83
CA ASN A 214 17.59 0.88 4.78
C ASN A 214 16.23 0.34 5.27
N ARG A 215 16.27 -0.70 6.12
CA ARG A 215 15.09 -1.41 6.63
C ARG A 215 14.75 -0.98 8.05
N ILE A 216 13.49 -0.69 8.30
CA ILE A 216 12.90 -0.45 9.62
C ILE A 216 11.85 -1.54 9.84
N CYS A 217 12.18 -2.53 10.65
CA CYS A 217 11.33 -3.68 10.90
C CYS A 217 10.50 -3.48 12.16
N SER A 218 9.23 -3.90 12.11
CA SER A 218 8.34 -3.95 13.27
C SER A 218 7.43 -5.18 13.18
N CYS A 219 6.65 -5.44 14.22
CA CYS A 219 5.61 -6.45 14.15
C CYS A 219 4.51 -6.03 13.15
N HIS A 220 3.64 -6.98 12.78
CA HIS A 220 2.54 -6.68 11.87
C HIS A 220 1.48 -5.79 12.56
N PRO A 221 0.92 -4.75 11.89
CA PRO A 221 -0.04 -3.83 12.50
C PRO A 221 -1.34 -4.49 12.99
N ARG A 222 -1.61 -5.75 12.64
CA ARG A 222 -2.69 -6.52 13.27
C ARG A 222 -2.46 -6.78 14.77
N LEU A 223 -1.19 -6.76 15.22
CA LEU A 223 -0.81 -7.00 16.61
C LEU A 223 -0.84 -5.71 17.42
N PRO A 224 -1.36 -5.74 18.68
CA PRO A 224 -1.40 -4.54 19.54
C PRO A 224 -0.02 -3.93 19.82
N ALA A 225 1.04 -4.75 19.88
CA ALA A 225 2.42 -4.28 20.10
C ALA A 225 2.90 -3.28 19.04
N PHE A 226 2.37 -3.33 17.81
CA PHE A 226 2.69 -2.38 16.76
C PHE A 226 2.49 -0.92 17.16
N VAL A 227 1.49 -0.66 18.02
CA VAL A 227 1.16 0.70 18.49
C VAL A 227 2.35 1.33 19.21
N THR A 228 2.98 0.60 20.13
CA THR A 228 4.09 1.09 20.94
C THR A 228 5.46 0.88 20.30
N GLU A 229 5.62 -0.06 19.38
CA GLU A 229 6.81 -0.14 18.51
C GLU A 229 6.95 1.11 17.65
N CYS A 230 5.83 1.71 17.28
CA CYS A 230 5.72 3.02 16.65
C CYS A 230 6.73 3.26 15.50
N PRO A 231 6.68 2.49 14.40
CA PRO A 231 7.66 2.59 13.33
C PRO A 231 7.68 3.98 12.64
N PHE A 232 6.63 4.76 12.81
CA PHE A 232 6.51 6.13 12.27
C PHE A 232 7.52 7.09 12.91
N ALA A 233 7.86 6.91 14.18
CA ALA A 233 8.81 7.75 14.90
C ALA A 233 10.23 7.71 14.31
N ALA A 234 10.57 6.66 13.56
CA ALA A 234 11.85 6.55 12.87
C ALA A 234 12.00 7.52 11.69
N LEU A 235 10.92 8.13 11.22
CA LEU A 235 10.89 9.03 10.05
C LEU A 235 10.24 10.38 10.41
N PRO A 236 10.86 11.18 11.29
CA PRO A 236 10.27 12.43 11.79
C PRO A 236 10.13 13.52 10.73
N ALA A 237 10.80 13.36 9.58
CA ALA A 237 10.66 14.29 8.46
C ALA A 237 9.38 14.08 7.63
N ILE A 238 8.62 12.99 7.86
CA ILE A 238 7.30 12.77 7.28
C ILE A 238 6.25 13.28 8.28
N ARG A 239 5.33 14.09 7.80
CA ARG A 239 4.22 14.61 8.61
C ARG A 239 3.09 13.58 8.63
N TRP A 240 3.10 12.70 9.63
CA TRP A 240 2.16 11.57 9.70
C TRP A 240 0.71 11.95 10.01
N LEU A 241 0.44 13.18 10.37
CA LEU A 241 -0.93 13.70 10.49
C LEU A 241 -1.53 14.12 9.14
N GLY A 242 -0.67 14.35 8.14
CA GLY A 242 -1.06 14.75 6.80
C GLY A 242 -0.54 16.10 6.33
#